data_65da26c79cef6f968825846602d3814c
#
_entry.id   65da26c79cef6f968825846602d3814c
#
_cell.length_a   1.000
_cell.length_b   1.000
_cell.length_c   1.000
_cell.angle_alpha   90.00
_cell.angle_beta   90.00
_cell.angle_gamma   90.00
#
_symmetry.space_group_name_H-M   'P 1'
#
loop_
_entity.id
_entity.type
_entity.pdbx_description
1 polymer ?
#
loop_
_entity_poly.entity_id
_entity_poly.type
_entity_poly.pdbx_seq_one_letter_code
_entity_poly.pdbx_strand_id
1 'polypeptide(L)'
;MGFKQQLQEGVQEQAMEKFLAQHPIVTEIPVAWGEMDALQHVNNVVYFRYFETARIDFFNRLFPLDTLYKSGIGPVISENQARYKRPVTFPDTLLVSVSISDIHSDRFTMHYQAFSKQQQAVTTLGTSVAVMFNFKTGKKAELPAELLTILKQHEVA
;
A
#
# COMPACT_ATOMS: atom_id res chain seq x y z
N MET A 1 2.77 -17.17 -32.69
CA MET A 1 3.30 -17.09 -31.32
C MET A 1 4.00 -18.39 -30.99
N GLY A 2 5.25 -18.32 -30.55
CA GLY A 2 6.02 -19.53 -30.27
C GLY A 2 5.67 -20.16 -28.92
N PHE A 3 5.82 -21.48 -28.79
CA PHE A 3 5.56 -22.24 -27.56
C PHE A 3 6.24 -21.66 -26.30
N LYS A 4 7.46 -21.14 -26.44
CA LYS A 4 8.18 -20.46 -25.34
C LYS A 4 7.48 -19.19 -24.88
N GLN A 5 6.88 -18.45 -25.79
CA GLN A 5 6.15 -17.20 -25.48
C GLN A 5 4.85 -17.50 -24.73
N GLN A 6 4.14 -18.54 -25.16
CA GLN A 6 2.90 -18.98 -24.47
C GLN A 6 3.20 -19.52 -23.06
N LEU A 7 4.29 -20.25 -22.87
CA LEU A 7 4.73 -20.69 -21.54
C LEU A 7 5.12 -19.52 -20.64
N GLN A 8 5.76 -18.50 -21.20
CA GLN A 8 6.20 -17.33 -20.45
C GLN A 8 5.01 -16.45 -20.04
N GLU A 9 4.04 -16.28 -20.93
CA GLU A 9 2.78 -15.59 -20.64
C GLU A 9 1.98 -16.32 -19.54
N GLY A 10 1.87 -17.65 -19.62
CA GLY A 10 1.19 -18.45 -18.60
C GLY A 10 1.85 -18.38 -17.21
N VAL A 11 3.18 -18.33 -17.15
CA VAL A 11 3.91 -18.17 -15.88
C VAL A 11 3.73 -16.76 -15.31
N GLN A 12 3.70 -15.74 -16.16
CA GLN A 12 3.49 -14.36 -15.78
C GLN A 12 2.08 -14.14 -15.22
N GLU A 13 1.08 -14.71 -15.88
CA GLU A 13 -0.31 -14.63 -15.43
C GLU A 13 -0.48 -15.29 -14.05
N GLN A 14 0.17 -16.43 -13.81
CA GLN A 14 0.15 -17.12 -12.52
C GLN A 14 0.77 -16.30 -11.37
N ALA A 15 1.84 -15.54 -11.61
CA ALA A 15 2.47 -14.72 -10.58
C ALA A 15 1.55 -13.59 -10.11
N MET A 16 0.88 -12.91 -11.03
CA MET A 16 -0.09 -11.86 -10.70
C MET A 16 -1.33 -12.42 -10.00
N GLU A 17 -1.89 -13.54 -10.51
CA GLU A 17 -3.03 -14.20 -9.89
C GLU A 17 -2.74 -14.62 -8.45
N LYS A 18 -1.57 -15.19 -8.21
CA LYS A 18 -1.12 -15.56 -6.85
C LYS A 18 -1.02 -14.36 -5.93
N PHE A 19 -0.46 -13.26 -6.42
CA PHE A 19 -0.37 -12.02 -5.65
C PHE A 19 -1.76 -11.49 -5.29
N LEU A 20 -2.68 -11.43 -6.26
CA LEU A 20 -4.04 -10.96 -6.06
C LEU A 20 -4.85 -11.88 -5.14
N ALA A 21 -4.61 -13.19 -5.18
CA ALA A 21 -5.25 -14.13 -4.27
C ALA A 21 -4.84 -13.92 -2.81
N GLN A 22 -3.58 -13.53 -2.57
CA GLN A 22 -3.05 -13.22 -1.25
C GLN A 22 -3.44 -11.80 -0.79
N HIS A 23 -3.70 -10.90 -1.72
CA HIS A 23 -3.99 -9.49 -1.48
C HIS A 23 -5.25 -9.07 -2.26
N PRO A 24 -6.45 -9.32 -1.71
CA PRO A 24 -7.71 -9.04 -2.43
C PRO A 24 -7.97 -7.56 -2.65
N ILE A 25 -7.37 -6.69 -1.84
CA ILE A 25 -7.47 -5.24 -2.00
C ILE A 25 -6.11 -4.70 -2.44
N VAL A 26 -6.04 -4.29 -3.69
CA VAL A 26 -4.86 -3.62 -4.26
C VAL A 26 -5.28 -2.33 -4.94
N THR A 27 -4.36 -1.40 -5.00
CA THR A 27 -4.51 -0.15 -5.77
C THR A 27 -3.60 -0.22 -6.99
N GLU A 28 -4.15 -0.01 -8.17
CA GLU A 28 -3.38 0.11 -9.39
C GLU A 28 -2.79 1.51 -9.49
N ILE A 29 -1.48 1.60 -9.63
CA ILE A 29 -0.77 2.86 -9.74
C ILE A 29 0.12 2.82 -10.98
N PRO A 30 -0.26 3.50 -12.07
CA PRO A 30 0.60 3.66 -13.22
C PRO A 30 1.81 4.52 -12.84
N VAL A 31 3.00 4.06 -13.24
CA VAL A 31 4.22 4.86 -13.09
C VAL A 31 4.19 6.03 -14.09
N ALA A 32 4.44 7.24 -13.61
CA ALA A 32 4.58 8.40 -14.47
C ALA A 32 6.05 8.58 -14.88
N TRP A 33 6.26 8.97 -16.14
CA TRP A 33 7.61 9.19 -16.65
C TRP A 33 8.42 10.18 -15.78
N GLY A 34 7.79 11.26 -15.32
CA GLY A 34 8.42 12.29 -14.50
C GLY A 34 8.76 11.86 -13.08
N GLU A 35 8.39 10.64 -12.67
CA GLU A 35 8.74 10.07 -11.37
C GLU A 35 10.11 9.38 -11.36
N MET A 36 10.73 9.21 -12.55
CA MET A 36 12.08 8.66 -12.65
C MET A 36 13.13 9.71 -12.31
N ASP A 37 14.22 9.27 -11.71
CA ASP A 37 15.39 10.09 -11.43
C ASP A 37 16.46 10.01 -12.55
N ALA A 38 17.61 10.63 -12.31
CA ALA A 38 18.72 10.65 -13.27
C ALA A 38 19.29 9.26 -13.61
N LEU A 39 19.03 8.26 -12.78
CA LEU A 39 19.43 6.86 -13.02
C LEU A 39 18.36 6.07 -13.80
N GLN A 40 17.31 6.76 -14.26
CA GLN A 40 16.19 6.20 -15.04
C GLN A 40 15.39 5.14 -14.31
N HIS A 41 15.31 5.24 -12.99
CA HIS A 41 14.45 4.45 -12.14
C HIS A 41 13.50 5.35 -11.38
N VAL A 42 12.36 4.80 -10.97
CA VAL A 42 11.46 5.51 -10.07
C VAL A 42 12.25 5.95 -8.83
N ASN A 43 12.21 7.24 -8.54
CA ASN A 43 12.93 7.81 -7.41
C ASN A 43 12.44 7.18 -6.11
N ASN A 44 13.35 6.87 -5.21
CA ASN A 44 13.05 6.21 -3.94
C ASN A 44 11.99 6.94 -3.10
N VAL A 45 11.96 8.27 -3.12
CA VAL A 45 10.95 9.06 -2.39
C VAL A 45 9.53 8.90 -2.94
N VAL A 46 9.38 8.61 -4.22
CA VAL A 46 8.08 8.47 -4.87
C VAL A 46 7.28 7.30 -4.30
N TYR A 47 7.95 6.25 -3.85
CA TYR A 47 7.27 5.08 -3.27
C TYR A 47 6.44 5.41 -2.04
N PHE A 48 6.84 6.38 -1.23
CA PHE A 48 6.05 6.83 -0.09
C PHE A 48 4.72 7.46 -0.54
N ARG A 49 4.71 8.11 -1.69
CA ARG A 49 3.46 8.59 -2.31
C ARG A 49 2.61 7.42 -2.82
N TYR A 50 3.19 6.41 -3.42
CA TYR A 50 2.47 5.21 -3.83
C TYR A 50 1.81 4.53 -2.63
N PHE A 51 2.53 4.40 -1.53
CA PHE A 51 2.00 3.84 -0.29
C PHE A 51 0.88 4.69 0.29
N GLU A 52 1.02 6.01 0.26
CA GLU A 52 -0.04 6.93 0.67
C GLU A 52 -1.31 6.75 -0.18
N THR A 53 -1.16 6.71 -1.48
CA THR A 53 -2.27 6.48 -2.40
C THR A 53 -2.97 5.16 -2.11
N ALA A 54 -2.20 4.10 -1.91
CA ALA A 54 -2.72 2.77 -1.63
C ALA A 54 -3.46 2.70 -0.28
N ARG A 55 -2.93 3.31 0.79
CA ARG A 55 -3.61 3.29 2.09
C ARG A 55 -4.87 4.14 2.09
N ILE A 56 -4.89 5.27 1.41
CA ILE A 56 -6.11 6.09 1.30
C ILE A 56 -7.20 5.32 0.53
N ASP A 57 -6.85 4.69 -0.58
CA ASP A 57 -7.78 3.85 -1.34
C ASP A 57 -8.28 2.66 -0.51
N PHE A 58 -7.38 1.98 0.20
CA PHE A 58 -7.72 0.88 1.10
C PHE A 58 -8.74 1.31 2.16
N PHE A 59 -8.50 2.42 2.86
CA PHE A 59 -9.41 2.90 3.87
C PHE A 59 -10.74 3.37 3.28
N ASN A 60 -10.74 4.07 2.16
CA ASN A 60 -11.97 4.54 1.53
C ASN A 60 -12.88 3.39 1.08
N ARG A 61 -12.33 2.23 0.79
CA ARG A 61 -13.12 1.03 0.47
C ARG A 61 -13.73 0.38 1.70
N LEU A 62 -13.11 0.52 2.87
CA LEU A 62 -13.48 -0.17 4.10
C LEU A 62 -14.19 0.74 5.11
N PHE A 63 -13.72 1.97 5.23
CA PHE A 63 -14.19 2.94 6.21
C PHE A 63 -13.97 4.36 5.66
N PRO A 64 -15.02 5.07 5.25
CA PRO A 64 -14.87 6.39 4.64
C PRO A 64 -14.11 7.36 5.55
N LEU A 65 -13.01 7.91 5.06
CA LEU A 65 -12.18 8.86 5.81
C LEU A 65 -12.95 10.13 6.22
N ASP A 66 -13.95 10.52 5.46
CA ASP A 66 -14.86 11.63 5.81
C ASP A 66 -15.47 11.48 7.20
N THR A 67 -15.80 10.26 7.59
CA THR A 67 -16.37 9.97 8.90
C THR A 67 -15.38 10.28 10.02
N LEU A 68 -14.11 9.98 9.80
CA LEU A 68 -13.03 10.32 10.73
C LEU A 68 -12.82 11.83 10.79
N TYR A 69 -12.72 12.49 9.66
CA TYR A 69 -12.53 13.95 9.61
C TYR A 69 -13.63 14.72 10.33
N LYS A 70 -14.89 14.31 10.17
CA LYS A 70 -16.03 14.92 10.86
C LYS A 70 -15.95 14.78 12.37
N SER A 71 -15.38 13.69 12.88
CA SER A 71 -15.17 13.49 14.32
C SER A 71 -14.01 14.31 14.88
N GLY A 72 -13.15 14.86 14.04
CA GLY A 72 -11.92 15.55 14.42
C GLY A 72 -10.77 14.62 14.81
N ILE A 73 -10.94 13.30 14.62
CA ILE A 73 -9.95 12.28 14.90
C ILE A 73 -9.53 11.65 13.56
N GLY A 74 -8.22 11.46 13.39
CA GLY A 74 -7.70 10.82 12.19
C GLY A 74 -6.30 10.27 12.39
N PRO A 75 -5.83 9.43 11.48
CA PRO A 75 -4.48 8.89 11.54
C PRO A 75 -3.46 9.92 11.05
N VAL A 76 -2.33 9.98 11.75
CA VAL A 76 -1.11 10.65 11.29
C VAL A 76 0.00 9.61 11.20
N ILE A 77 0.86 9.75 10.23
CA ILE A 77 1.97 8.82 10.02
C ILE A 77 3.16 9.26 10.87
N SER A 78 3.56 8.42 11.80
CA SER A 78 4.72 8.66 12.66
C SER A 78 6.01 8.09 12.09
N GLU A 79 5.92 7.04 11.27
CA GLU A 79 7.06 6.35 10.68
C GLU A 79 6.72 5.81 9.31
N ASN A 80 7.66 5.93 8.38
CA ASN A 80 7.63 5.28 7.09
C ASN A 80 8.95 4.54 6.85
N GLN A 81 8.86 3.32 6.33
CA GLN A 81 10.02 2.56 5.89
C GLN A 81 9.76 1.95 4.52
N ALA A 82 10.80 1.85 3.72
CA ALA A 82 10.74 1.18 2.43
C ALA A 82 11.98 0.31 2.23
N ARG A 83 11.77 -0.86 1.66
CA ARG A 83 12.84 -1.77 1.22
C ARG A 83 12.72 -1.96 -0.28
N TYR A 84 13.72 -1.51 -1.01
CA TYR A 84 13.77 -1.57 -2.46
C TYR A 84 14.48 -2.85 -2.87
N LYS A 85 13.74 -3.80 -3.43
CA LYS A 85 14.26 -5.11 -3.84
C LYS A 85 14.68 -5.13 -5.30
N ARG A 86 13.95 -4.40 -6.14
CA ARG A 86 14.18 -4.28 -7.59
C ARG A 86 13.85 -2.86 -8.04
N PRO A 87 14.63 -2.30 -8.97
CA PRO A 87 14.27 -1.01 -9.56
C PRO A 87 13.02 -1.14 -10.43
N VAL A 88 12.23 -0.09 -10.46
CA VAL A 88 11.06 0.07 -11.34
C VAL A 88 11.36 1.17 -12.34
N THR A 89 10.99 0.97 -13.59
CA THR A 89 11.15 1.95 -14.67
C THR A 89 9.83 2.16 -15.41
N PHE A 90 9.63 3.36 -15.92
CA PHE A 90 8.53 3.65 -16.84
C PHE A 90 8.78 2.97 -18.22
N PRO A 91 7.77 2.39 -18.88
CA PRO A 91 6.38 2.25 -18.42
C PRO A 91 6.18 1.02 -17.54
N ASP A 92 5.38 1.16 -16.52
CA ASP A 92 4.95 0.06 -15.65
C ASP A 92 3.66 0.46 -14.93
N THR A 93 2.95 -0.53 -14.40
CA THR A 93 1.85 -0.34 -13.45
C THR A 93 2.12 -1.19 -12.23
N LEU A 94 2.07 -0.57 -11.07
CA LEU A 94 2.23 -1.26 -9.80
C LEU A 94 0.87 -1.60 -9.20
N LEU A 95 0.76 -2.82 -8.67
CA LEU A 95 -0.34 -3.23 -7.80
C LEU A 95 0.16 -3.12 -6.37
N VAL A 96 -0.37 -2.18 -5.61
CA VAL A 96 0.08 -1.92 -4.24
C VAL A 96 -0.96 -2.44 -3.26
N SER A 97 -0.55 -3.43 -2.47
CA SER A 97 -1.38 -4.02 -1.41
C SER A 97 -1.17 -3.31 -0.08
N VAL A 98 -2.19 -3.36 0.77
CA VAL A 98 -2.13 -2.91 2.16
C VAL A 98 -2.61 -4.04 3.06
N SER A 99 -1.86 -4.33 4.11
CA SER A 99 -2.27 -5.21 5.19
C SER A 99 -1.97 -4.55 6.53
N ILE A 100 -2.58 -5.05 7.59
CA ILE A 100 -2.54 -4.44 8.93
C ILE A 100 -1.92 -5.39 9.93
N SER A 101 -1.10 -4.88 10.84
CA SER A 101 -0.59 -5.61 12.00
C SER A 101 -0.42 -4.66 13.20
N ASP A 102 0.01 -5.21 14.32
CA ASP A 102 0.38 -4.46 15.53
C ASP A 102 -0.68 -3.42 15.93
N ILE A 103 -1.92 -3.88 16.07
CA ILE A 103 -3.04 -3.02 16.48
C ILE A 103 -2.98 -2.79 17.99
N HIS A 104 -2.81 -1.53 18.37
CA HIS A 104 -2.85 -1.05 19.77
C HIS A 104 -4.05 -0.10 19.94
N SER A 105 -4.22 0.43 21.15
CA SER A 105 -5.34 1.32 21.47
C SER A 105 -5.33 2.62 20.68
N ASP A 106 -4.15 3.11 20.31
CA ASP A 106 -3.96 4.42 19.66
C ASP A 106 -3.23 4.35 18.31
N ARG A 107 -2.84 3.17 17.84
CA ARG A 107 -2.02 3.02 16.63
C ARG A 107 -2.11 1.64 16.00
N PHE A 108 -1.66 1.55 14.77
CA PHE A 108 -1.49 0.28 14.04
C PHE A 108 -0.41 0.42 12.99
N THR A 109 0.09 -0.71 12.50
CA THR A 109 1.08 -0.76 11.42
C THR A 109 0.43 -1.20 10.12
N MET A 110 0.73 -0.49 9.05
CA MET A 110 0.37 -0.87 7.68
C MET A 110 1.58 -1.43 6.97
N HIS A 111 1.36 -2.52 6.23
CA HIS A 111 2.37 -3.14 5.39
C HIS A 111 1.96 -3.00 3.93
N TYR A 112 2.92 -2.66 3.08
CA TYR A 112 2.71 -2.48 1.65
C TYR A 112 3.56 -3.45 0.87
N GLN A 113 3.01 -3.97 -0.22
CA GLN A 113 3.79 -4.66 -1.24
C GLN A 113 3.46 -4.04 -2.60
N ALA A 114 4.48 -3.63 -3.33
CA ALA A 114 4.34 -3.13 -4.68
C ALA A 114 4.71 -4.24 -5.67
N PHE A 115 3.72 -4.75 -6.37
CA PHE A 115 3.90 -5.76 -7.42
C PHE A 115 3.98 -5.06 -8.77
N SER A 116 5.05 -5.29 -9.51
CA SER A 116 5.23 -4.75 -10.87
C SER A 116 4.57 -5.66 -11.89
N LYS A 117 3.65 -5.13 -12.69
CA LYS A 117 3.07 -5.86 -13.81
C LYS A 117 4.11 -6.17 -14.87
N GLN A 118 5.03 -5.26 -15.13
CA GLN A 118 6.10 -5.43 -16.11
C GLN A 118 7.06 -6.55 -15.72
N GLN A 119 7.47 -6.59 -14.46
CA GLN A 119 8.44 -7.57 -13.96
C GLN A 119 7.78 -8.85 -13.43
N GLN A 120 6.46 -8.84 -13.21
CA GLN A 120 5.70 -9.94 -12.62
C GLN A 120 6.31 -10.41 -11.27
N ALA A 121 6.64 -9.44 -10.44
CA ALA A 121 7.26 -9.67 -9.13
C ALA A 121 7.02 -8.51 -8.18
N VAL A 122 7.07 -8.79 -6.89
CA VAL A 122 7.12 -7.76 -5.86
C VAL A 122 8.48 -7.07 -5.91
N THR A 123 8.46 -5.76 -6.13
CA THR A 123 9.68 -4.95 -6.28
C THR A 123 10.04 -4.19 -5.02
N THR A 124 9.05 -3.87 -4.20
CA THR A 124 9.25 -2.99 -3.04
C THR A 124 8.33 -3.39 -1.91
N LEU A 125 8.86 -3.37 -0.71
CA LEU A 125 8.12 -3.56 0.53
C LEU A 125 8.12 -2.25 1.31
N GLY A 126 7.06 -1.97 2.04
CA GLY A 126 6.99 -0.79 2.88
C GLY A 126 6.20 -1.02 4.16
N THR A 127 6.43 -0.16 5.12
CA THR A 127 5.63 -0.09 6.35
C THR A 127 5.36 1.36 6.73
N SER A 128 4.22 1.58 7.35
CA SER A 128 3.87 2.86 7.97
C SER A 128 3.24 2.60 9.34
N VAL A 129 3.61 3.39 10.32
CA VAL A 129 2.92 3.42 11.62
C VAL A 129 1.94 4.58 11.61
N ALA A 130 0.66 4.27 11.76
CA ALA A 130 -0.41 5.26 11.87
C ALA A 130 -0.79 5.44 13.34
N VAL A 131 -0.70 6.65 13.83
CA VAL A 131 -1.08 7.04 15.20
C VAL A 131 -2.34 7.89 15.11
N MET A 132 -3.35 7.54 15.91
CA MET A 132 -4.58 8.33 15.97
C MET A 132 -4.34 9.64 16.70
N PHE A 133 -4.91 10.70 16.17
CA PHE A 133 -4.70 12.04 16.63
C PHE A 133 -6.01 12.83 16.64
N ASN A 134 -6.22 13.61 17.70
CA ASN A 134 -7.35 14.53 17.78
C ASN A 134 -6.86 15.92 17.37
N PHE A 135 -7.31 16.37 16.20
CA PHE A 135 -6.90 17.66 15.64
C PHE A 135 -7.50 18.87 16.36
N LYS A 136 -8.54 18.66 17.17
CA LYS A 136 -9.16 19.73 17.98
C LYS A 136 -8.37 19.97 19.27
N THR A 137 -7.85 18.90 19.89
CA THR A 137 -7.12 18.99 21.17
C THR A 137 -5.61 19.01 21.01
N GLY A 138 -5.10 18.60 19.84
CA GLY A 138 -3.67 18.45 19.59
C GLY A 138 -3.04 17.25 20.32
N LYS A 139 -3.82 16.26 20.72
CA LYS A 139 -3.37 15.09 21.47
C LYS A 139 -3.66 13.80 20.74
N LYS A 140 -2.95 12.73 21.12
CA LYS A 140 -3.27 11.37 20.69
C LYS A 140 -4.69 11.00 21.07
N ALA A 141 -5.31 10.15 20.25
CA ALA A 141 -6.66 9.63 20.47
C ALA A 141 -6.67 8.10 20.38
N GLU A 142 -7.71 7.49 20.90
CA GLU A 142 -7.94 6.06 20.72
C GLU A 142 -8.56 5.77 19.37
N LEU A 143 -8.35 4.56 18.88
CA LEU A 143 -9.01 4.05 17.68
C LEU A 143 -10.54 4.01 17.93
N PRO A 144 -11.35 4.62 17.05
CA PRO A 144 -12.79 4.41 17.11
C PRO A 144 -13.16 2.93 17.02
N ALA A 145 -14.18 2.51 17.76
CA ALA A 145 -14.57 1.09 17.85
C ALA A 145 -14.89 0.46 16.48
N GLU A 146 -15.55 1.19 15.60
CA GLU A 146 -15.84 0.71 14.24
C GLU A 146 -14.59 0.50 13.41
N LEU A 147 -13.64 1.44 13.49
CA LEU A 147 -12.36 1.31 12.80
C LEU A 147 -11.55 0.13 13.34
N LEU A 148 -11.50 -0.03 14.66
CA LEU A 148 -10.83 -1.16 15.30
C LEU A 148 -11.37 -2.50 14.80
N THR A 149 -12.68 -2.65 14.69
CA THR A 149 -13.32 -3.85 14.18
C THR A 149 -12.89 -4.16 12.75
N ILE A 150 -12.86 -3.15 11.89
CA ILE A 150 -12.44 -3.30 10.50
C ILE A 150 -10.97 -3.66 10.39
N LEU A 151 -10.11 -2.99 11.16
CA LEU A 151 -8.67 -3.29 11.17
C LEU A 151 -8.39 -4.72 11.58
N LYS A 152 -9.09 -5.22 12.60
CA LYS A 152 -8.95 -6.62 13.05
C LYS A 152 -9.34 -7.65 11.99
N GLN A 153 -10.31 -7.34 11.15
CA GLN A 153 -10.72 -8.21 10.03
C GLN A 153 -9.62 -8.33 8.96
N HIS A 154 -8.74 -7.34 8.86
CA HIS A 154 -7.65 -7.27 7.89
C HIS A 154 -6.27 -7.45 8.52
N GLU A 155 -6.23 -7.84 9.78
CA GLU A 155 -4.99 -8.08 10.51
C GLU A 155 -4.30 -9.33 9.97
N VAL A 156 -3.00 -9.22 9.73
CA VAL A 156 -2.13 -10.35 9.38
C VAL A 156 -1.27 -10.75 10.58
N ALA A 157 -1.02 -12.03 10.66
CA ALA A 157 -0.21 -12.60 11.75
C ALA A 157 1.28 -12.20 11.63
#